data_04dea487ca4a3d43959c3995bf191812
#
_entry.id   04dea487ca4a3d43959c3995bf191812
#
_cell.length_a   1.000
_cell.length_b   1.000
_cell.length_c   1.000
_cell.angle_alpha   90.00
_cell.angle_beta   90.00
_cell.angle_gamma   90.00
#
_symmetry.space_group_name_H-M   'P 1'
#
loop_
_entity.id
_entity.type
_entity.pdbx_description
1 polymer ?
#
loop_
_entity_poly.entity_id
_entity_poly.type
_entity_poly.pdbx_seq_one_letter_code
_entity_poly.pdbx_strand_id
1 'polypeptide(L)'
;SPYSQLPGDFTIEEILKSAVVSDPLTFPECCVMSTGAACLILADEEMAFKLTDHPVKVIGTGAGSHTLRTADRRNMPILLLPNESPDLYKDRTNDWPGFTSFLAARFAAYQAYNMAGITDPVDELDVLETHDAFTVSDIQTYEDVGLRPYGRGEEFIEIGDAFLGGRLPTNLSGGLLGGMHAVGATGIFQLAEVFWQLRSEWEKFHADEKY
;
A
#
# COMPACT_ATOMS: atom_id res chain seq x y z
N SER A 1 -4.21 -1.66 -17.31
CA SER A 1 -4.02 -3.09 -17.55
C SER A 1 -5.21 -3.65 -18.34
N PRO A 2 -4.99 -4.54 -19.34
CA PRO A 2 -6.07 -5.22 -20.05
C PRO A 2 -6.87 -6.17 -19.15
N TYR A 3 -6.34 -6.51 -18.00
CA TYR A 3 -7.00 -7.33 -16.98
C TYR A 3 -7.76 -6.51 -15.93
N SER A 4 -7.69 -5.18 -16.02
CA SER A 4 -8.42 -4.28 -15.13
C SER A 4 -9.93 -4.42 -15.33
N GLN A 5 -10.69 -4.37 -14.23
CA GLN A 5 -12.16 -4.36 -14.29
C GLN A 5 -12.72 -3.01 -14.71
N LEU A 6 -11.94 -1.94 -14.51
CA LEU A 6 -12.27 -0.58 -14.96
C LEU A 6 -11.13 -0.07 -15.86
N PRO A 7 -10.99 -0.64 -17.07
CA PRO A 7 -9.95 -0.19 -17.98
C PRO A 7 -10.32 1.19 -18.54
N GLY A 8 -9.36 2.09 -18.60
CA GLY A 8 -9.51 3.40 -19.22
C GLY A 8 -8.67 4.48 -18.54
N ASP A 9 -8.49 5.56 -19.28
CA ASP A 9 -7.89 6.78 -18.79
C ASP A 9 -9.01 7.75 -18.40
N PHE A 10 -9.15 8.00 -17.11
CA PHE A 10 -10.17 8.91 -16.59
C PHE A 10 -9.55 10.26 -16.29
N THR A 11 -10.18 11.32 -16.75
CA THR A 11 -9.85 12.67 -16.30
C THR A 11 -10.41 12.93 -14.90
N ILE A 12 -9.77 13.83 -14.15
CA ILE A 12 -10.28 14.25 -12.84
C ILE A 12 -11.72 14.72 -12.92
N GLU A 13 -12.07 15.45 -14.00
CA GLU A 13 -13.43 15.96 -14.21
C GLU A 13 -14.45 14.83 -14.41
N GLU A 14 -14.10 13.77 -15.12
CA GLU A 14 -14.95 12.60 -15.32
C GLU A 14 -15.14 11.84 -14.00
N ILE A 15 -14.08 11.68 -13.22
CA ILE A 15 -14.14 11.04 -11.89
C ILE A 15 -15.11 11.84 -10.99
N LEU A 16 -14.90 13.13 -10.84
CA LEU A 16 -15.72 14.00 -9.98
C LEU A 16 -17.19 14.11 -10.41
N LYS A 17 -17.50 13.91 -11.70
CA LYS A 17 -18.86 13.90 -12.23
C LYS A 17 -19.54 12.52 -12.18
N SER A 18 -18.81 11.50 -11.80
CA SER A 18 -19.32 10.14 -11.74
C SER A 18 -20.36 9.98 -10.63
N ALA A 19 -21.08 8.86 -10.65
CA ALA A 19 -22.09 8.56 -9.64
C ALA A 19 -21.48 8.54 -8.24
N VAL A 20 -22.08 9.28 -7.31
CA VAL A 20 -21.67 9.30 -5.91
C VAL A 20 -22.03 7.98 -5.27
N VAL A 21 -21.06 7.33 -4.63
CA VAL A 21 -21.24 6.09 -3.84
C VAL A 21 -21.50 6.45 -2.38
N SER A 22 -20.67 7.30 -1.82
CA SER A 22 -20.79 7.85 -0.46
C SER A 22 -20.11 9.20 -0.44
N ASP A 23 -20.90 10.27 -0.32
CA ASP A 23 -20.38 11.65 -0.39
C ASP A 23 -19.15 11.85 0.52
N PRO A 24 -18.03 12.36 0.00
CA PRO A 24 -17.80 12.88 -1.35
C PRO A 24 -17.32 11.84 -2.41
N LEU A 25 -17.17 10.56 -2.06
CA LEU A 25 -16.58 9.54 -2.95
C LEU A 25 -17.49 9.17 -4.11
N THR A 26 -16.92 9.19 -5.30
CA THR A 26 -17.57 8.76 -6.54
C THR A 26 -17.17 7.32 -6.92
N PHE A 27 -17.86 6.73 -7.90
CA PHE A 27 -17.67 5.33 -8.28
C PHE A 27 -16.22 4.98 -8.67
N PRO A 28 -15.48 5.77 -9.47
CA PRO A 28 -14.09 5.46 -9.80
C PRO A 28 -13.10 5.59 -8.62
N GLU A 29 -13.52 6.23 -7.53
CA GLU A 29 -12.72 6.37 -6.30
C GLU A 29 -12.89 5.20 -5.33
N CYS A 30 -13.71 4.21 -5.71
CA CYS A 30 -13.99 3.02 -4.92
C CYS A 30 -13.58 1.76 -5.69
N CYS A 31 -12.93 0.83 -5.02
CA CYS A 31 -12.57 -0.45 -5.63
C CYS A 31 -13.79 -1.25 -6.08
N VAL A 32 -13.63 -2.03 -7.14
CA VAL A 32 -14.64 -2.94 -7.63
C VAL A 32 -14.44 -4.32 -7.02
N MET A 33 -15.44 -4.82 -6.29
CA MET A 33 -15.37 -6.14 -5.70
C MET A 33 -15.30 -7.23 -6.77
N SER A 34 -14.35 -8.14 -6.58
CA SER A 34 -14.01 -9.20 -7.53
C SER A 34 -14.06 -10.58 -6.87
N THR A 35 -14.06 -11.60 -7.69
CA THR A 35 -13.81 -12.98 -7.27
C THR A 35 -12.43 -13.41 -7.79
N GLY A 36 -11.61 -13.97 -6.92
CA GLY A 36 -10.26 -14.40 -7.30
C GLY A 36 -9.63 -15.32 -6.26
N ALA A 37 -8.52 -15.93 -6.65
CA ALA A 37 -7.69 -16.75 -5.78
C ALA A 37 -6.21 -16.52 -6.11
N ALA A 38 -5.37 -16.49 -5.08
CA ALA A 38 -3.94 -16.38 -5.22
C ALA A 38 -3.24 -17.34 -4.24
N CYS A 39 -2.03 -17.74 -4.58
CA CYS A 39 -1.25 -18.67 -3.76
C CYS A 39 0.22 -18.29 -3.83
N LEU A 40 0.90 -18.31 -2.69
CA LEU A 40 2.36 -18.22 -2.57
C LEU A 40 2.88 -19.47 -1.87
N ILE A 41 4.04 -19.94 -2.30
CA ILE A 41 4.74 -21.05 -1.65
C ILE A 41 5.85 -20.46 -0.78
N LEU A 42 5.75 -20.69 0.53
CA LEU A 42 6.78 -20.32 1.50
C LEU A 42 7.60 -21.56 1.86
N ALA A 43 8.90 -21.40 1.92
CA ALA A 43 9.84 -22.46 2.27
C ALA A 43 10.99 -21.89 3.11
N ASP A 44 11.69 -22.73 3.82
CA ASP A 44 12.98 -22.36 4.38
C ASP A 44 14.01 -22.10 3.26
N GLU A 45 15.11 -21.47 3.60
CA GLU A 45 16.11 -21.03 2.63
C GLU A 45 16.70 -22.21 1.84
N GLU A 46 16.98 -23.34 2.50
CA GLU A 46 17.53 -24.53 1.82
C GLU A 46 16.56 -25.10 0.79
N MET A 47 15.29 -25.20 1.14
CA MET A 47 14.26 -25.69 0.24
C MET A 47 13.96 -24.68 -0.88
N ALA A 48 13.96 -23.39 -0.59
CA ALA A 48 13.74 -22.36 -1.59
C ALA A 48 14.76 -22.44 -2.72
N PHE A 49 16.04 -22.59 -2.42
CA PHE A 49 17.10 -22.79 -3.44
C PHE A 49 17.04 -24.13 -4.17
N LYS A 50 16.34 -25.13 -3.63
CA LYS A 50 16.05 -26.37 -4.38
C LYS A 50 14.89 -26.21 -5.37
N LEU A 51 14.00 -25.27 -5.11
CA LEU A 51 12.81 -25.03 -5.94
C LEU A 51 13.04 -24.00 -7.04
N THR A 52 13.95 -23.05 -6.83
CA THR A 52 14.26 -21.99 -7.80
C THR A 52 15.65 -21.41 -7.57
N ASP A 53 16.29 -20.98 -8.68
CA ASP A 53 17.60 -20.31 -8.63
C ASP A 53 17.51 -18.86 -8.12
N HIS A 54 16.30 -18.29 -8.09
CA HIS A 54 16.03 -16.90 -7.72
C HIS A 54 14.90 -16.81 -6.68
N PRO A 55 15.10 -17.31 -5.44
CA PRO A 55 14.11 -17.15 -4.38
C PRO A 55 14.03 -15.68 -3.93
N VAL A 56 12.84 -15.24 -3.54
CA VAL A 56 12.64 -13.93 -2.89
C VAL A 56 12.55 -14.15 -1.39
N LYS A 57 13.38 -13.44 -0.64
CA LYS A 57 13.45 -13.57 0.81
C LYS A 57 12.50 -12.60 1.52
N VAL A 58 11.69 -13.11 2.44
CA VAL A 58 10.94 -12.28 3.38
C VAL A 58 11.90 -11.83 4.48
N ILE A 59 12.23 -10.54 4.54
CA ILE A 59 13.19 -9.97 5.51
C ILE A 59 12.51 -9.30 6.70
N GLY A 60 11.22 -8.98 6.60
CA GLY A 60 10.46 -8.38 7.68
C GLY A 60 8.98 -8.69 7.56
N THR A 61 8.34 -8.85 8.69
CA THR A 61 6.89 -9.03 8.80
C THR A 61 6.36 -8.23 9.97
N GLY A 62 5.11 -7.80 9.86
CA GLY A 62 4.45 -7.12 10.96
C GLY A 62 2.95 -7.40 10.95
N ALA A 63 2.36 -7.38 12.12
CA ALA A 63 0.92 -7.52 12.30
C ALA A 63 0.41 -6.49 13.28
N GLY A 64 -0.75 -5.91 12.97
CA GLY A 64 -1.42 -4.98 13.83
C GLY A 64 -2.92 -5.25 13.86
N SER A 65 -3.54 -4.91 14.96
CA SER A 65 -4.99 -4.92 15.07
C SER A 65 -5.49 -3.68 15.80
N HIS A 66 -6.66 -3.24 15.44
CA HIS A 66 -7.34 -2.14 16.10
C HIS A 66 -8.82 -2.46 16.27
N THR A 67 -9.52 -1.63 17.03
CA THR A 67 -10.95 -1.82 17.23
C THR A 67 -11.76 -1.61 15.97
N LEU A 68 -12.80 -2.41 15.76
CA LEU A 68 -13.75 -2.23 14.66
C LEU A 68 -14.69 -1.04 14.90
N ARG A 69 -15.01 -0.75 16.17
CA ARG A 69 -15.90 0.36 16.51
C ARG A 69 -15.16 1.68 16.49
N THR A 70 -15.60 2.56 15.64
CA THR A 70 -15.02 3.91 15.51
C THR A 70 -15.03 4.67 16.83
N ALA A 71 -16.09 4.53 17.65
CA ALA A 71 -16.19 5.17 18.96
C ALA A 71 -15.17 4.68 20.01
N ASP A 72 -14.55 3.51 19.77
CA ASP A 72 -13.53 2.96 20.66
C ASP A 72 -12.11 3.36 20.22
N ARG A 73 -11.98 4.06 19.09
CA ARG A 73 -10.70 4.61 18.62
C ARG A 73 -10.36 5.83 19.44
N ARG A 74 -9.50 5.64 20.42
CA ARG A 74 -9.04 6.69 21.32
C ARG A 74 -7.78 7.36 20.79
N ASN A 75 -7.59 8.61 21.16
CA ASN A 75 -6.29 9.24 21.00
C ASN A 75 -5.24 8.50 21.83
N MET A 76 -4.10 8.24 21.23
CA MET A 76 -2.95 7.58 21.83
C MET A 76 -1.69 8.34 21.40
N PRO A 77 -0.59 8.21 22.16
CA PRO A 77 0.70 8.72 21.69
C PRO A 77 1.04 8.12 20.32
N ILE A 78 1.55 8.95 19.42
CA ILE A 78 1.95 8.51 18.08
C ILE A 78 3.11 7.53 18.21
N LEU A 79 2.95 6.32 17.65
CA LEU A 79 4.05 5.38 17.51
C LEU A 79 4.99 5.91 16.41
N LEU A 80 6.18 6.34 16.79
CA LEU A 80 7.18 6.80 15.82
C LEU A 80 7.77 5.62 15.05
N LEU A 81 7.83 5.77 13.73
CA LEU A 81 8.54 4.86 12.85
C LEU A 81 10.04 5.17 12.83
N PRO A 82 10.92 4.27 12.36
CA PRO A 82 12.37 4.46 12.43
C PRO A 82 12.88 5.76 11.78
N ASN A 83 12.23 6.24 10.73
CA ASN A 83 12.55 7.48 10.03
C ASN A 83 11.93 8.74 10.65
N GLU A 84 11.16 8.62 11.70
CA GLU A 84 10.44 9.74 12.30
C GLU A 84 11.08 10.23 13.60
N SER A 85 11.06 11.53 13.81
CA SER A 85 11.46 12.15 15.07
C SER A 85 10.27 12.77 15.78
N PRO A 86 10.30 12.92 17.12
CA PRO A 86 9.27 13.62 17.87
C PRO A 86 9.01 15.05 17.38
N ASP A 87 10.02 15.70 16.81
CA ASP A 87 9.91 17.06 16.29
C ASP A 87 8.92 17.21 15.13
N LEU A 88 8.68 16.13 14.38
CA LEU A 88 7.68 16.11 13.30
C LEU A 88 6.25 16.41 13.80
N TYR A 89 6.00 16.10 15.07
CA TYR A 89 4.67 16.17 15.67
C TYR A 89 4.57 17.14 16.85
N LYS A 90 5.59 17.99 17.07
CA LYS A 90 5.67 18.90 18.24
C LYS A 90 4.53 19.91 18.32
N ASP A 91 4.01 20.34 17.16
CA ASP A 91 2.92 21.32 17.09
C ASP A 91 1.53 20.64 17.06
N ARG A 92 1.49 19.33 17.09
CA ARG A 92 0.27 18.54 17.23
C ARG A 92 0.20 18.02 18.66
N THR A 93 -0.99 17.89 19.20
CA THR A 93 -1.16 17.07 20.40
C THR A 93 -0.54 15.71 20.06
N ASN A 94 0.37 15.20 20.89
CA ASN A 94 1.08 13.92 20.68
C ASN A 94 0.13 12.73 20.63
N ASP A 95 -1.08 12.94 20.19
CA ASP A 95 -2.14 11.97 20.16
C ASP A 95 -2.30 11.40 18.75
N TRP A 96 -2.60 10.15 18.68
CA TRP A 96 -2.94 9.47 17.46
C TRP A 96 -4.07 10.20 16.72
N PRO A 97 -4.00 10.38 15.39
CA PRO A 97 -4.97 11.17 14.62
C PRO A 97 -6.39 10.54 14.54
N GLY A 98 -6.69 9.55 15.36
CA GLY A 98 -8.04 9.01 15.51
C GLY A 98 -8.56 8.28 14.27
N PHE A 99 -9.60 8.84 13.64
CA PHE A 99 -10.27 8.21 12.49
C PHE A 99 -9.47 8.25 11.19
N THR A 100 -8.51 9.15 11.09
CA THR A 100 -7.77 9.42 9.86
C THR A 100 -6.56 8.50 9.69
N SER A 101 -6.46 7.43 10.46
CA SER A 101 -5.31 6.54 10.45
C SER A 101 -5.71 5.07 10.56
N PHE A 102 -4.93 4.23 9.89
CA PHE A 102 -4.96 2.77 10.05
C PHE A 102 -3.88 2.33 11.04
N LEU A 103 -4.13 2.53 12.33
CA LEU A 103 -3.19 2.17 13.41
C LEU A 103 -2.63 0.75 13.28
N ALA A 104 -3.43 -0.19 12.78
CA ALA A 104 -2.98 -1.55 12.52
C ALA A 104 -1.88 -1.61 11.46
N ALA A 105 -1.98 -0.80 10.39
CA ALA A 105 -0.95 -0.71 9.36
C ALA A 105 0.35 -0.12 9.92
N ARG A 106 0.23 0.94 10.75
CA ARG A 106 1.40 1.55 11.40
C ARG A 106 2.13 0.60 12.34
N PHE A 107 1.40 -0.17 13.15
CA PHE A 107 2.02 -1.21 14.00
C PHE A 107 2.71 -2.29 13.17
N ALA A 108 2.10 -2.70 12.07
CA ALA A 108 2.70 -3.69 11.17
C ALA A 108 3.97 -3.13 10.51
N ALA A 109 3.94 -1.89 10.00
CA ALA A 109 5.09 -1.21 9.42
C ALA A 109 6.24 -1.09 10.43
N TYR A 110 5.96 -0.64 11.65
CA TYR A 110 6.97 -0.53 12.71
C TYR A 110 7.69 -1.86 12.97
N GLN A 111 6.94 -2.96 13.06
CA GLN A 111 7.51 -4.28 13.29
C GLN A 111 8.34 -4.76 12.10
N ALA A 112 7.80 -4.61 10.88
CA ALA A 112 8.46 -5.04 9.66
C ALA A 112 9.76 -4.27 9.41
N TYR A 113 9.77 -2.95 9.58
CA TYR A 113 10.96 -2.12 9.41
C TYR A 113 12.04 -2.45 10.43
N ASN A 114 11.68 -2.60 11.72
CA ASN A 114 12.65 -2.98 12.73
C ASN A 114 13.25 -4.38 12.48
N MET A 115 12.44 -5.34 12.02
CA MET A 115 12.91 -6.67 11.68
C MET A 115 13.84 -6.66 10.46
N ALA A 116 13.51 -5.88 9.44
CA ALA A 116 14.28 -5.75 8.21
C ALA A 116 15.50 -4.82 8.34
N GLY A 117 15.57 -4.00 9.40
CA GLY A 117 16.61 -2.99 9.59
C GLY A 117 16.41 -1.74 8.73
N ILE A 118 15.18 -1.50 8.24
CA ILE A 118 14.83 -0.32 7.43
C ILE A 118 14.72 0.89 8.33
N THR A 119 15.40 1.96 7.97
CA THR A 119 15.45 3.23 8.70
C THR A 119 14.84 4.39 7.91
N ASP A 120 14.80 4.30 6.59
CA ASP A 120 14.11 5.24 5.70
C ASP A 120 13.39 4.46 4.58
N PRO A 121 12.07 4.21 4.74
CA PRO A 121 11.35 3.38 3.79
C PRO A 121 11.28 3.99 2.37
N VAL A 122 11.33 5.31 2.22
CA VAL A 122 11.28 5.95 0.89
C VAL A 122 12.57 5.77 0.12
N ASP A 123 13.71 5.72 0.81
CA ASP A 123 15.02 5.57 0.18
C ASP A 123 15.50 4.12 0.11
N GLU A 124 14.95 3.23 0.95
CA GLU A 124 15.43 1.85 1.07
C GLU A 124 14.50 0.80 0.41
N LEU A 125 13.26 1.18 0.06
CA LEU A 125 12.35 0.31 -0.68
C LEU A 125 12.35 0.68 -2.17
N ASP A 126 12.27 -0.32 -3.04
CA ASP A 126 12.26 -0.13 -4.49
C ASP A 126 10.84 -0.06 -5.07
N VAL A 127 9.89 -0.76 -4.47
CA VAL A 127 8.49 -0.81 -4.87
C VAL A 127 7.59 -0.98 -3.65
N LEU A 128 6.36 -0.53 -3.77
CA LEU A 128 5.34 -0.66 -2.73
C LEU A 128 3.99 -1.09 -3.32
N GLU A 129 3.36 -2.07 -2.72
CA GLU A 129 1.96 -2.41 -2.99
C GLU A 129 1.14 -2.16 -1.73
N THR A 130 0.15 -1.29 -1.83
CA THR A 130 -0.74 -0.87 -0.75
C THR A 130 -2.17 -1.32 -0.97
N HIS A 131 -2.99 -1.24 0.09
CA HIS A 131 -4.41 -1.56 0.01
C HIS A 131 -5.21 -0.28 -0.30
N ASP A 132 -5.21 0.12 -1.55
CA ASP A 132 -5.86 1.32 -2.11
C ASP A 132 -7.34 1.09 -2.45
N ALA A 133 -8.11 0.49 -1.55
CA ALA A 133 -9.53 0.22 -1.78
C ALA A 133 -10.38 1.49 -2.06
N PHE A 134 -9.89 2.64 -1.64
CA PHE A 134 -10.44 3.97 -1.89
C PHE A 134 -9.29 4.95 -2.11
N THR A 135 -9.49 5.97 -2.92
CA THR A 135 -8.45 6.99 -3.17
C THR A 135 -7.88 7.59 -1.89
N VAL A 136 -8.73 7.88 -0.91
CA VAL A 136 -8.30 8.41 0.40
C VAL A 136 -7.49 7.39 1.22
N SER A 137 -7.71 6.10 1.01
CA SER A 137 -6.99 5.05 1.75
C SER A 137 -5.51 5.01 1.41
N ASP A 138 -5.18 5.35 0.16
CA ASP A 138 -3.79 5.41 -0.30
C ASP A 138 -3.03 6.52 0.41
N ILE A 139 -3.62 7.73 0.46
CA ILE A 139 -3.06 8.88 1.20
C ILE A 139 -2.85 8.54 2.68
N GLN A 140 -3.87 7.94 3.33
CA GLN A 140 -3.76 7.49 4.71
C GLN A 140 -2.65 6.46 4.91
N THR A 141 -2.52 5.53 3.98
CA THR A 141 -1.47 4.50 4.05
C THR A 141 -0.08 5.11 3.95
N TYR A 142 0.15 6.10 3.10
CA TYR A 142 1.45 6.77 3.00
C TYR A 142 1.87 7.42 4.33
N GLU A 143 0.91 7.97 5.06
CA GLU A 143 1.15 8.50 6.40
C GLU A 143 1.39 7.38 7.42
N ASP A 144 0.56 6.35 7.39
CA ASP A 144 0.61 5.26 8.37
C ASP A 144 1.87 4.40 8.25
N VAL A 145 2.41 4.22 7.04
CA VAL A 145 3.67 3.49 6.84
C VAL A 145 4.90 4.41 6.82
N GLY A 146 4.73 5.71 7.09
CA GLY A 146 5.82 6.65 7.32
C GLY A 146 6.50 7.19 6.06
N LEU A 147 5.82 7.18 4.90
CA LEU A 147 6.37 7.80 3.69
C LEU A 147 6.24 9.32 3.76
N ARG A 148 5.25 9.82 4.47
CA ARG A 148 5.05 11.24 4.80
C ARG A 148 4.50 11.38 6.23
N PRO A 149 4.78 12.49 6.89
CA PRO A 149 4.18 12.80 8.19
C PRO A 149 2.65 12.90 8.09
N TYR A 150 1.94 12.63 9.17
CA TYR A 150 0.49 12.81 9.24
C TYR A 150 0.02 14.19 8.75
N GLY A 151 -0.99 14.17 7.88
CA GLY A 151 -1.58 15.33 7.24
C GLY A 151 -0.74 15.89 6.09
N ARG A 152 0.17 15.07 5.52
CA ARG A 152 0.99 15.39 4.35
C ARG A 152 1.12 14.22 3.38
N GLY A 153 0.23 13.22 3.47
CA GLY A 153 0.28 12.03 2.62
C GLY A 153 0.11 12.35 1.14
N GLU A 154 -0.70 13.36 0.81
CA GLU A 154 -0.93 13.83 -0.56
C GLU A 154 0.35 14.32 -1.25
N GLU A 155 1.30 14.87 -0.49
CA GLU A 155 2.57 15.35 -1.06
C GLU A 155 3.36 14.23 -1.74
N PHE A 156 3.20 12.99 -1.30
CA PHE A 156 3.90 11.85 -1.91
C PHE A 156 3.46 11.62 -3.36
N ILE A 157 2.20 11.92 -3.66
CA ILE A 157 1.64 11.88 -5.01
C ILE A 157 2.01 13.14 -5.79
N GLU A 158 1.83 14.32 -5.18
CA GLU A 158 2.04 15.61 -5.84
C GLU A 158 3.45 15.83 -6.37
N ILE A 159 4.47 15.35 -5.64
CA ILE A 159 5.87 15.46 -6.07
C ILE A 159 6.29 14.33 -7.01
N GLY A 160 5.41 13.35 -7.26
CA GLY A 160 5.65 12.27 -8.21
C GLY A 160 6.38 11.05 -7.64
N ASP A 161 6.61 10.98 -6.34
CA ASP A 161 7.34 9.87 -5.70
C ASP A 161 6.64 8.52 -5.85
N ALA A 162 5.29 8.52 -5.90
CA ALA A 162 4.47 7.31 -6.05
C ALA A 162 4.38 6.77 -7.48
N PHE A 163 4.73 7.57 -8.50
CA PHE A 163 4.58 7.18 -9.89
C PHE A 163 5.77 6.34 -10.39
N LEU A 164 5.55 5.66 -11.51
CA LEU A 164 6.64 4.94 -12.20
C LEU A 164 7.80 5.89 -12.51
N GLY A 165 8.99 5.55 -12.01
CA GLY A 165 10.19 6.39 -12.09
C GLY A 165 10.34 7.41 -10.95
N GLY A 166 9.38 7.47 -10.01
CA GLY A 166 9.52 8.20 -8.75
C GLY A 166 10.45 7.48 -7.76
N ARG A 167 10.58 8.01 -6.55
CA ARG A 167 11.49 7.45 -5.54
C ARG A 167 11.01 6.11 -5.00
N LEU A 168 9.71 5.93 -4.80
CA LEU A 168 9.10 4.67 -4.37
C LEU A 168 7.81 4.43 -5.16
N PRO A 169 7.92 3.86 -6.36
CA PRO A 169 6.76 3.54 -7.19
C PRO A 169 5.77 2.64 -6.44
N THR A 170 4.51 3.06 -6.42
CA THR A 170 3.47 2.42 -5.61
C THR A 170 2.34 1.91 -6.50
N ASN A 171 1.83 0.72 -6.17
CA ASN A 171 0.69 0.08 -6.85
C ASN A 171 0.90 -0.05 -8.37
N LEU A 172 2.11 -0.45 -8.79
CA LEU A 172 2.42 -0.70 -10.20
C LEU A 172 1.57 -1.83 -10.82
N SER A 173 0.97 -2.67 -9.99
CA SER A 173 -0.04 -3.65 -10.40
C SER A 173 -1.30 -3.02 -11.01
N GLY A 174 -1.52 -1.73 -10.78
CA GLY A 174 -2.75 -1.00 -11.05
C GLY A 174 -3.65 -0.87 -9.82
N GLY A 175 -3.22 -1.41 -8.68
CA GLY A 175 -3.92 -1.31 -7.40
C GLY A 175 -5.28 -2.02 -7.37
N LEU A 176 -6.08 -1.66 -6.37
CA LEU A 176 -7.41 -2.22 -6.17
C LEU A 176 -8.51 -1.39 -6.85
N LEU A 177 -8.28 -0.08 -7.03
CA LEU A 177 -9.28 0.85 -7.57
C LEU A 177 -9.76 0.46 -8.96
N GLY A 178 -8.84 0.24 -9.88
CA GLY A 178 -9.18 -0.16 -11.25
C GLY A 178 -8.92 -1.63 -11.54
N GLY A 179 -7.98 -2.24 -10.83
CA GLY A 179 -7.50 -3.59 -11.05
C GLY A 179 -8.49 -4.65 -10.60
N MET A 180 -8.47 -4.97 -9.34
CA MET A 180 -9.37 -5.96 -8.71
C MET A 180 -9.33 -5.84 -7.19
N HIS A 181 -10.43 -6.25 -6.54
CA HIS A 181 -10.46 -6.42 -5.10
C HIS A 181 -11.19 -7.72 -4.71
N ALA A 182 -10.47 -8.82 -4.75
CA ALA A 182 -10.96 -10.13 -4.31
C ALA A 182 -10.68 -10.33 -2.81
N VAL A 183 -11.19 -9.48 -2.00
CA VAL A 183 -11.02 -9.25 -0.55
C VAL A 183 -10.01 -10.17 0.16
N GLY A 184 -10.29 -11.46 0.30
CA GLY A 184 -9.41 -12.42 0.98
C GLY A 184 -8.16 -12.83 0.19
N ALA A 185 -8.14 -12.63 -1.13
CA ALA A 185 -7.01 -12.96 -1.99
C ALA A 185 -6.12 -11.74 -2.28
N THR A 186 -6.62 -10.53 -2.10
CA THR A 186 -5.94 -9.29 -2.49
C THR A 186 -4.52 -9.17 -1.95
N GLY A 187 -4.30 -9.39 -0.66
CA GLY A 187 -2.96 -9.30 -0.07
C GLY A 187 -1.97 -10.31 -0.66
N ILE A 188 -2.45 -11.48 -1.10
CA ILE A 188 -1.60 -12.47 -1.78
C ILE A 188 -1.32 -12.04 -3.22
N PHE A 189 -2.27 -11.40 -3.92
CA PHE A 189 -2.00 -10.79 -5.22
C PHE A 189 -0.91 -9.73 -5.15
N GLN A 190 -0.98 -8.83 -4.18
CA GLN A 190 0.02 -7.79 -3.97
C GLN A 190 1.41 -8.39 -3.69
N LEU A 191 1.49 -9.43 -2.87
CA LEU A 191 2.74 -10.17 -2.65
C LEU A 191 3.25 -10.86 -3.91
N ALA A 192 2.37 -11.42 -4.73
CA ALA A 192 2.75 -12.05 -6.00
C ALA A 192 3.29 -11.00 -6.98
N GLU A 193 2.67 -9.83 -7.03
CA GLU A 193 3.12 -8.70 -7.85
C GLU A 193 4.54 -8.26 -7.46
N VAL A 194 4.78 -7.99 -6.18
CA VAL A 194 6.11 -7.65 -5.67
C VAL A 194 7.12 -8.78 -5.95
N PHE A 195 6.70 -10.04 -5.80
CA PHE A 195 7.55 -11.19 -6.11
C PHE A 195 8.02 -11.19 -7.58
N TRP A 196 7.12 -10.94 -8.53
CA TRP A 196 7.45 -10.88 -9.96
C TRP A 196 8.35 -9.68 -10.29
N GLN A 197 8.08 -8.52 -9.70
CA GLN A 197 8.91 -7.34 -9.88
C GLN A 197 10.34 -7.56 -9.39
N LEU A 198 10.52 -8.09 -8.17
CA LEU A 198 11.84 -8.38 -7.59
C LEU A 198 12.63 -9.44 -8.38
N ARG A 199 11.94 -10.30 -9.12
CA ARG A 199 12.56 -11.31 -10.01
C ARG A 199 12.81 -10.79 -11.41
N SER A 200 12.45 -9.56 -11.74
CA SER A 200 12.42 -9.03 -13.11
C SER A 200 11.59 -9.92 -14.06
N GLU A 201 10.51 -10.48 -13.57
CA GLU A 201 9.59 -11.35 -14.32
C GLU A 201 8.26 -10.65 -14.63
N TRP A 202 8.12 -9.42 -14.22
CA TRP A 202 6.89 -8.64 -14.36
C TRP A 202 6.37 -8.61 -15.81
N GLU A 203 7.24 -8.37 -16.78
CA GLU A 203 6.88 -8.34 -18.21
C GLU A 203 6.29 -9.64 -18.72
N LYS A 204 6.62 -10.78 -18.14
CA LYS A 204 6.07 -12.09 -18.56
C LYS A 204 4.57 -12.19 -18.29
N PHE A 205 4.10 -11.48 -17.28
CA PHE A 205 2.70 -11.53 -16.81
C PHE A 205 1.90 -10.30 -17.25
N HIS A 206 2.59 -9.24 -17.68
CA HIS A 206 2.02 -7.95 -18.09
C HIS A 206 2.45 -7.55 -19.52
N ALA A 207 2.80 -8.50 -20.37
CA ALA A 207 3.41 -8.25 -21.69
C ALA A 207 2.56 -7.36 -22.63
N ASP A 208 1.27 -7.26 -22.38
CA ASP A 208 0.34 -6.43 -23.16
C ASP A 208 0.16 -5.01 -22.59
N GLU A 209 0.80 -4.71 -21.45
CA GLU A 209 0.70 -3.41 -20.81
C GLU A 209 1.73 -2.45 -21.41
N LYS A 210 1.23 -1.37 -22.00
CA LYS A 210 2.06 -0.25 -22.45
C LYS A 210 1.93 0.85 -21.39
N TYR A 211 2.99 1.06 -20.65
CA TYR A 211 3.16 2.23 -19.79
C TYR A 211 3.85 3.35 -20.54
#